data_a2c64c7c647567b151b88a31e0587059
#
_entry.id   a2c64c7c647567b151b88a31e0587059
#
_cell.length_a   1.000
_cell.length_b   1.000
_cell.length_c   1.000
_cell.angle_alpha   90.00
_cell.angle_beta   90.00
_cell.angle_gamma   90.00
#
_symmetry.space_group_name_H-M   'P 1'
#
loop_
_entity.id
_entity.type
_entity.pdbx_description
1 polymer ?
#
loop_
_entity_poly.entity_id
_entity_poly.type
_entity_poly.pdbx_seq_one_letter_code
_entity_poly.pdbx_strand_id
1 'polypeptide(L)'
;CSRKAVLLKAEIDFLTNYLALEQVYSHRFQYMVSAEGEVHRIFVPPLLFLPFVQQAVIQIYSQPVFGSIDLNFHVNGNEIQFVCSFDNGNLLHPDDFSKIRQRLKLLYGNDYTLSVAKRTIMLKLKIQKP
;
A
#
# COMPACT_ATOMS: atom_id res chain seq x y z
N CYS A 1 -23.36 -11.00 0.05
CA CYS A 1 -22.36 -11.38 0.94
C CYS A 1 -21.63 -10.18 1.51
N SER A 2 -21.47 -10.24 2.74
CA SER A 2 -20.81 -9.15 3.38
C SER A 2 -19.34 -9.19 3.11
N ARG A 3 -18.82 -8.10 2.81
CA ARG A 3 -17.43 -7.91 2.71
C ARG A 3 -16.91 -7.75 4.10
N LYS A 4 -16.06 -8.61 4.49
CA LYS A 4 -15.53 -8.52 5.83
C LYS A 4 -14.42 -7.51 5.88
N ALA A 5 -14.50 -6.60 6.85
CA ALA A 5 -13.40 -5.71 7.13
C ALA A 5 -12.38 -6.46 7.99
N VAL A 6 -11.11 -6.09 7.84
CA VAL A 6 -10.03 -6.66 8.63
C VAL A 6 -9.31 -5.53 9.33
N LEU A 7 -8.64 -5.86 10.43
CA LEU A 7 -7.84 -4.87 11.13
C LEU A 7 -6.69 -4.40 10.24
N LEU A 8 -6.42 -3.11 10.30
CA LEU A 8 -5.28 -2.56 9.56
C LEU A 8 -3.99 -3.27 9.96
N LYS A 9 -3.84 -3.60 11.23
CA LYS A 9 -2.67 -4.34 11.69
C LYS A 9 -2.50 -5.66 10.94
N ALA A 10 -3.60 -6.36 10.70
CA ALA A 10 -3.54 -7.62 9.96
C ALA A 10 -3.09 -7.40 8.52
N GLU A 11 -3.55 -6.31 7.90
CA GLU A 11 -3.11 -5.97 6.55
C GLU A 11 -1.62 -5.65 6.53
N ILE A 12 -1.15 -4.92 7.52
CA ILE A 12 0.27 -4.59 7.61
C ILE A 12 1.10 -5.86 7.77
N ASP A 13 0.66 -6.78 8.61
CA ASP A 13 1.35 -8.06 8.79
C ASP A 13 1.36 -8.87 7.49
N PHE A 14 0.24 -8.86 6.77
CA PHE A 14 0.15 -9.56 5.49
C PHE A 14 1.15 -8.97 4.48
N LEU A 15 1.23 -7.65 4.40
CA LEU A 15 2.14 -7.00 3.46
C LEU A 15 3.60 -7.28 3.82
N THR A 16 3.90 -7.29 5.11
CA THR A 16 5.25 -7.62 5.56
C THR A 16 5.62 -9.03 5.15
N ASN A 17 4.71 -9.98 5.33
CA ASN A 17 4.96 -11.36 4.93
C ASN A 17 5.07 -11.50 3.42
N TYR A 18 4.26 -10.76 2.67
CA TYR A 18 4.33 -10.77 1.22
C TYR A 18 5.70 -10.30 0.75
N LEU A 19 6.18 -9.19 1.29
CA LEU A 19 7.50 -8.67 0.90
C LEU A 19 8.63 -9.62 1.32
N ALA A 20 8.49 -10.26 2.48
CA ALA A 20 9.48 -11.21 2.92
C ALA A 20 9.59 -12.40 1.97
N LEU A 21 8.46 -12.92 1.50
CA LEU A 21 8.46 -14.02 0.55
C LEU A 21 9.06 -13.61 -0.79
N GLU A 22 8.67 -12.43 -1.30
CA GLU A 22 9.22 -11.94 -2.55
C GLU A 22 10.74 -11.77 -2.45
N GLN A 23 11.21 -11.26 -1.33
CA GLN A 23 12.63 -11.03 -1.12
C GLN A 23 13.40 -12.36 -1.06
N VAL A 24 12.84 -13.36 -0.38
CA VAL A 24 13.48 -14.67 -0.27
C VAL A 24 13.64 -15.32 -1.64
N TYR A 25 12.63 -15.19 -2.51
CA TYR A 25 12.69 -15.80 -3.84
C TYR A 25 13.58 -15.02 -4.80
N SER A 26 13.52 -13.71 -4.75
CA SER A 26 14.17 -12.90 -5.79
C SER A 26 15.54 -12.36 -5.41
N HIS A 27 15.75 -12.07 -4.12
CA HIS A 27 16.94 -11.38 -3.63
C HIS A 27 17.20 -10.06 -4.38
N ARG A 28 16.12 -9.39 -4.81
CA ARG A 28 16.22 -8.22 -5.68
C ARG A 28 15.97 -6.91 -4.94
N PHE A 29 15.59 -6.96 -3.67
CA PHE A 29 15.34 -5.73 -2.92
C PHE A 29 15.43 -5.99 -1.43
N GLN A 30 15.58 -4.90 -0.68
CA GLN A 30 15.35 -4.91 0.76
C GLN A 30 14.10 -4.08 1.03
N TYR A 31 13.51 -4.26 2.20
CA TYR A 31 12.26 -3.57 2.50
C TYR A 31 12.22 -3.16 3.95
N MET A 32 11.37 -2.16 4.23
CA MET A 32 11.10 -1.71 5.58
C MET A 32 9.62 -1.38 5.68
N VAL A 33 8.99 -1.80 6.76
CA VAL A 33 7.57 -1.51 7.01
C VAL A 33 7.48 -0.86 8.37
N SER A 34 6.86 0.31 8.42
CA SER A 34 6.69 1.02 9.68
C SER A 34 5.24 1.48 9.82
N ALA A 35 4.80 1.62 11.05
CA ALA A 35 3.44 2.02 11.36
C ALA A 35 3.42 2.84 12.63
N GLU A 36 2.62 3.91 12.61
CA GLU A 36 2.42 4.77 13.77
C GLU A 36 0.94 4.96 14.00
N GLY A 37 0.56 5.08 15.26
CA GLY A 37 -0.82 5.29 15.63
C GLY A 37 -1.52 3.98 15.94
N GLU A 38 -2.84 4.05 16.07
CA GLU A 38 -3.61 2.92 16.59
C GLU A 38 -4.06 1.99 15.46
N VAL A 39 -3.09 1.34 14.82
CA VAL A 39 -3.38 0.47 13.68
C VAL A 39 -4.20 -0.76 14.08
N HIS A 40 -4.23 -1.11 15.36
CA HIS A 40 -4.98 -2.27 15.86
C HIS A 40 -6.43 -1.93 16.19
N ARG A 41 -6.88 -0.70 15.92
CA ARG A 41 -8.26 -0.28 16.20
C ARG A 41 -9.03 0.10 14.95
N ILE A 42 -8.40 0.08 13.80
CA ILE A 42 -9.01 0.51 12.55
C ILE A 42 -9.21 -0.69 11.65
N PHE A 43 -10.38 -0.74 11.02
CA PHE A 43 -10.73 -1.80 10.09
C PHE A 43 -10.74 -1.24 8.67
N VAL A 44 -10.26 -2.04 7.74
CA VAL A 44 -10.19 -1.67 6.32
C VAL A 44 -10.68 -2.85 5.48
N PRO A 45 -11.06 -2.59 4.22
CA PRO A 45 -11.36 -3.70 3.30
C PRO A 45 -10.14 -4.58 3.11
N PRO A 46 -10.33 -5.90 2.97
CA PRO A 46 -9.18 -6.78 2.80
C PRO A 46 -8.43 -6.50 1.52
N LEU A 47 -7.13 -6.62 1.58
CA LEU A 47 -6.22 -6.48 0.44
C LEU A 47 -6.29 -5.11 -0.22
N LEU A 48 -6.59 -4.08 0.59
CA LEU A 48 -6.73 -2.73 0.05
C LEU A 48 -5.40 -2.17 -0.43
N PHE A 49 -4.32 -2.46 0.27
CA PHE A 49 -3.02 -1.85 -0.01
C PHE A 49 -2.12 -2.71 -0.89
N LEU A 50 -2.45 -3.99 -1.05
CA LEU A 50 -1.59 -4.92 -1.78
C LEU A 50 -1.31 -4.48 -3.22
N PRO A 51 -2.29 -3.98 -3.99
CA PRO A 51 -2.00 -3.60 -5.38
C PRO A 51 -0.91 -2.54 -5.50
N PHE A 52 -0.82 -1.62 -4.54
CA PHE A 52 0.21 -0.59 -4.57
C PHE A 52 1.59 -1.19 -4.33
N VAL A 53 1.69 -2.10 -3.37
CA VAL A 53 2.95 -2.77 -3.06
C VAL A 53 3.39 -3.65 -4.23
N GLN A 54 2.44 -4.33 -4.88
CA GLN A 54 2.75 -5.13 -6.05
C GLN A 54 3.33 -4.28 -7.19
N GLN A 55 2.81 -3.07 -7.37
CA GLN A 55 3.36 -2.19 -8.40
C GLN A 55 4.81 -1.82 -8.12
N ALA A 56 5.16 -1.57 -6.85
CA ALA A 56 6.55 -1.29 -6.51
C ALA A 56 7.45 -2.48 -6.84
N VAL A 57 7.02 -3.68 -6.51
CA VAL A 57 7.78 -4.89 -6.80
C VAL A 57 7.97 -5.07 -8.31
N ILE A 58 6.89 -4.87 -9.08
CA ILE A 58 6.92 -5.00 -10.54
C ILE A 58 7.95 -4.01 -11.13
N GLN A 59 7.95 -2.78 -10.65
CA GLN A 59 8.84 -1.77 -11.21
C GLN A 59 10.31 -2.07 -10.91
N ILE A 60 10.59 -2.62 -9.74
CA ILE A 60 11.96 -3.05 -9.43
C ILE A 60 12.36 -4.22 -10.32
N TYR A 61 11.45 -5.21 -10.47
CA TYR A 61 11.74 -6.39 -11.27
C TYR A 61 11.94 -6.10 -12.76
N SER A 62 11.38 -4.99 -13.24
CA SER A 62 11.49 -4.66 -14.66
C SER A 62 12.85 -4.09 -15.04
N GLN A 63 13.75 -3.90 -14.06
CA GLN A 63 15.11 -3.47 -14.29
C GLN A 63 16.07 -4.43 -13.60
N PRO A 64 17.29 -4.64 -14.15
CA PRO A 64 18.26 -5.53 -13.50
C PRO A 64 19.00 -4.77 -12.38
N VAL A 65 18.28 -4.36 -11.36
CA VAL A 65 18.80 -3.55 -10.27
C VAL A 65 18.39 -4.14 -8.94
N PHE A 66 19.15 -3.82 -7.91
CA PHE A 66 18.75 -4.09 -6.55
C PHE A 66 18.08 -2.83 -6.00
N GLY A 67 16.89 -2.99 -5.40
CA GLY A 67 16.12 -1.85 -4.94
C GLY A 67 15.80 -1.92 -3.48
N SER A 68 15.01 -0.94 -3.03
CA SER A 68 14.46 -0.96 -1.69
C SER A 68 13.02 -0.51 -1.76
N ILE A 69 12.19 -1.04 -0.86
CA ILE A 69 10.76 -0.71 -0.76
C ILE A 69 10.49 -0.30 0.67
N ASP A 70 9.89 0.86 0.84
CA ASP A 70 9.50 1.36 2.15
C ASP A 70 7.99 1.55 2.20
N LEU A 71 7.37 0.96 3.21
CA LEU A 71 5.95 1.16 3.49
C LEU A 71 5.81 1.89 4.81
N ASN A 72 5.03 2.95 4.81
CA ASN A 72 4.75 3.71 6.02
C ASN A 72 3.26 3.86 6.19
N PHE A 73 2.77 3.51 7.38
CA PHE A 73 1.37 3.69 7.74
C PHE A 73 1.31 4.66 8.92
N HIS A 74 0.45 5.63 8.81
CA HIS A 74 0.25 6.58 9.90
C HIS A 74 -1.24 6.73 10.15
N VAL A 75 -1.67 6.44 11.38
CA VAL A 75 -3.07 6.55 11.76
C VAL A 75 -3.22 7.70 12.71
N ASN A 76 -4.11 8.63 12.37
CA ASN A 76 -4.41 9.78 13.19
C ASN A 76 -5.93 9.91 13.26
N GLY A 77 -6.49 9.48 14.41
CA GLY A 77 -7.94 9.46 14.56
C GLY A 77 -8.57 8.48 13.58
N ASN A 78 -9.43 9.00 12.69
CA ASN A 78 -10.06 8.17 11.68
C ASN A 78 -9.40 8.31 10.31
N GLU A 79 -8.21 8.87 10.26
CA GLU A 79 -7.49 9.04 9.01
C GLU A 79 -6.31 8.10 8.94
N ILE A 80 -6.14 7.45 7.79
CA ILE A 80 -4.99 6.60 7.52
C ILE A 80 -4.19 7.26 6.41
N GLN A 81 -2.89 7.39 6.61
CA GLN A 81 -1.98 7.80 5.55
C GLN A 81 -1.03 6.65 5.27
N PHE A 82 -1.02 6.22 4.01
CA PHE A 82 -0.16 5.13 3.56
C PHE A 82 0.78 5.70 2.51
N VAL A 83 2.08 5.43 2.68
CA VAL A 83 3.08 5.84 1.70
C VAL A 83 3.88 4.61 1.33
N CYS A 84 3.94 4.34 0.03
CA CYS A 84 4.78 3.29 -0.52
C CYS A 84 5.79 3.95 -1.45
N SER A 85 7.06 3.85 -1.12
CA SER A 85 8.10 4.39 -1.96
C SER A 85 9.13 3.30 -2.24
N PHE A 86 9.79 3.42 -3.38
CA PHE A 86 10.84 2.49 -3.74
C PHE A 86 11.91 3.23 -4.51
N ASP A 87 13.11 2.68 -4.52
CA ASP A 87 14.18 3.23 -5.32
C ASP A 87 14.66 2.19 -6.31
N ASN A 88 15.28 2.66 -7.38
CA ASN A 88 15.71 1.84 -8.50
C ASN A 88 14.51 1.12 -9.13
N GLY A 89 14.55 0.87 -10.39
CA GLY A 89 13.42 0.32 -11.10
C GLY A 89 12.75 1.39 -11.95
N ASN A 90 11.70 1.01 -12.64
CA ASN A 90 10.99 1.90 -13.54
C ASN A 90 10.09 2.86 -12.77
N LEU A 91 9.78 3.97 -13.40
CA LEU A 91 8.84 4.93 -12.84
C LEU A 91 7.42 4.37 -12.90
N LEU A 92 6.61 4.80 -11.94
CA LEU A 92 5.20 4.46 -11.92
C LEU A 92 4.45 5.26 -12.99
N HIS A 93 3.44 4.62 -13.59
CA HIS A 93 2.54 5.28 -14.52
C HIS A 93 1.20 5.49 -13.85
N PRO A 94 0.67 6.71 -13.84
CA PRO A 94 -0.64 6.95 -13.22
C PRO A 94 -1.74 6.05 -13.79
N ASP A 95 -1.65 5.69 -15.06
CA ASP A 95 -2.66 4.85 -15.71
C ASP A 95 -2.73 3.45 -15.12
N ASP A 96 -1.65 3.00 -14.47
CA ASP A 96 -1.63 1.67 -13.86
C ASP A 96 -2.56 1.58 -12.65
N PHE A 97 -3.10 2.71 -12.20
CA PHE A 97 -3.91 2.76 -10.99
C PHE A 97 -5.37 3.09 -11.27
N SER A 98 -5.80 3.04 -12.52
CA SER A 98 -7.17 3.44 -12.85
C SER A 98 -8.22 2.55 -12.19
N LYS A 99 -8.00 1.24 -12.17
CA LYS A 99 -8.95 0.31 -11.53
C LYS A 99 -8.95 0.50 -10.03
N ILE A 100 -7.79 0.75 -9.45
CA ILE A 100 -7.68 0.99 -8.02
C ILE A 100 -8.42 2.26 -7.65
N ARG A 101 -8.30 3.31 -8.48
CA ARG A 101 -9.04 4.55 -8.24
C ARG A 101 -10.53 4.33 -8.28
N GLN A 102 -11.01 3.51 -9.21
CA GLN A 102 -12.44 3.21 -9.29
C GLN A 102 -12.92 2.52 -8.01
N ARG A 103 -12.14 1.56 -7.53
CA ARG A 103 -12.49 0.87 -6.29
C ARG A 103 -12.51 1.81 -5.10
N LEU A 104 -11.51 2.68 -5.02
CA LEU A 104 -11.44 3.66 -3.93
C LEU A 104 -12.64 4.61 -3.96
N LYS A 105 -13.03 5.04 -5.15
CA LYS A 105 -14.17 5.93 -5.28
C LYS A 105 -15.45 5.24 -4.82
N LEU A 106 -15.62 3.97 -5.17
CA LEU A 106 -16.79 3.21 -4.73
C LEU A 106 -16.81 3.01 -3.23
N LEU A 107 -15.64 2.79 -2.62
CA LEU A 107 -15.55 2.51 -1.19
C LEU A 107 -15.60 3.79 -0.35
N TYR A 108 -14.99 4.85 -0.81
CA TYR A 108 -14.74 6.02 0.03
C TYR A 108 -15.32 7.32 -0.54
N GLY A 109 -15.83 7.30 -1.77
CA GLY A 109 -16.35 8.52 -2.37
C GLY A 109 -15.30 9.60 -2.46
N ASN A 110 -15.52 10.71 -1.75
CA ASN A 110 -14.57 11.82 -1.72
C ASN A 110 -13.62 11.76 -0.53
N ASP A 111 -13.69 10.70 0.26
CA ASP A 111 -12.91 10.58 1.49
C ASP A 111 -11.58 9.89 1.25
N TYR A 112 -11.06 9.97 0.05
CA TYR A 112 -9.72 9.47 -0.22
C TYR A 112 -8.96 10.44 -1.10
N THR A 113 -7.64 10.37 -1.00
CA THR A 113 -6.73 11.08 -1.90
C THR A 113 -5.63 10.11 -2.28
N LEU A 114 -5.42 9.96 -3.58
CA LEU A 114 -4.36 9.10 -4.09
C LEU A 114 -3.44 9.91 -4.98
N SER A 115 -2.16 9.92 -4.62
CA SER A 115 -1.13 10.64 -5.36
C SER A 115 -0.07 9.65 -5.81
N VAL A 116 0.26 9.67 -7.09
CA VAL A 116 1.28 8.80 -7.67
C VAL A 116 2.27 9.66 -8.39
N ALA A 117 3.53 9.63 -7.99
CA ALA A 117 4.57 10.45 -8.61
C ALA A 117 5.89 9.70 -8.57
N LYS A 118 6.46 9.48 -9.76
CA LYS A 118 7.76 8.84 -9.92
C LYS A 118 7.80 7.46 -9.27
N ARG A 119 8.36 7.34 -8.08
CA ARG A 119 8.49 6.06 -7.36
C ARG A 119 7.84 6.13 -5.99
N THR A 120 6.82 6.95 -5.84
CA THR A 120 6.13 7.11 -4.56
C THR A 120 4.63 7.11 -4.78
N ILE A 121 3.94 6.36 -3.95
CA ILE A 121 2.48 6.31 -3.90
C ILE A 121 2.06 6.80 -2.53
N MET A 122 1.16 7.76 -2.48
CA MET A 122 0.58 8.21 -1.23
C MET A 122 -0.92 8.07 -1.28
N LEU A 123 -1.49 7.42 -0.27
CA LEU A 123 -2.93 7.24 -0.15
C LEU A 123 -3.37 7.72 1.21
N LYS A 124 -4.34 8.62 1.22
CA LYS A 124 -5.00 9.07 2.45
C LYS A 124 -6.44 8.64 2.42
N LEU A 125 -6.90 8.09 3.52
CA LEU A 125 -8.27 7.62 3.65
C LEU A 125 -8.87 8.15 4.92
N LYS A 126 -10.14 8.54 4.84
CA LYS A 126 -10.94 8.80 6.03
C LYS A 126 -11.86 7.61 6.25
N ILE A 127 -11.77 7.04 7.43
CA ILE A 127 -12.53 5.86 7.76
C ILE A 127 -13.81 6.31 8.45
N GLN A 128 -14.94 5.83 7.93
CA GLN A 128 -16.23 6.12 8.54
C GLN A 128 -16.33 5.37 9.84
N LYS A 129 -16.76 6.07 10.86
CA LYS A 129 -17.05 5.39 12.13
C LYS A 129 -18.41 4.74 12.03
N PRO A 130 -18.56 3.53 12.61
CA PRO A 130 -19.86 2.87 12.63
C PRO A 130 -20.90 3.63 13.47
#